data_7b96e80259050389af987b7698ccb541
#
_entry.id   7b96e80259050389af987b7698ccb541
#
_cell.length_a   1.000
_cell.length_b   1.000
_cell.length_c   1.000
_cell.angle_alpha   90.00
_cell.angle_beta   90.00
_cell.angle_gamma   90.00
#
_symmetry.space_group_name_H-M   'P 1'
#
loop_
_entity.id
_entity.type
_entity.pdbx_description
1 polymer ?
#
loop_
_entity_poly.entity_id
_entity_poly.type
_entity_poly.pdbx_seq_one_letter_code
_entity_poly.pdbx_strand_id
1 'polypeptide(L)'
;MAVVDSFVALADPTRRRIVEALAAGPLSSGEIAARFPISAPAVSQHLKALKSAGLVRVRSEAQRRIYEIDPDGIEAVAGWADGIRRYWAARLAGLEAELSKEEAR
;
A
#
# COMPACT_ATOMS: atom_id res chain seq x y z
N MET A 1 -10.85 8.79 -1.04
CA MET A 1 -10.90 7.65 -0.14
C MET A 1 -10.05 7.89 1.07
N ALA A 2 -10.50 7.45 2.22
CA ALA A 2 -9.77 7.66 3.45
C ALA A 2 -8.56 6.71 3.52
N VAL A 3 -7.42 7.22 4.01
CA VAL A 3 -6.21 6.42 4.23
C VAL A 3 -6.49 5.22 5.14
N VAL A 4 -7.43 5.34 6.09
CA VAL A 4 -7.77 4.26 7.00
C VAL A 4 -8.27 3.01 6.25
N ASP A 5 -9.00 3.19 5.15
CA ASP A 5 -9.47 2.05 4.34
C ASP A 5 -8.29 1.31 3.69
N SER A 6 -7.26 2.05 3.30
CA SER A 6 -6.04 1.47 2.76
C SER A 6 -5.33 0.61 3.80
N PHE A 7 -5.26 1.07 5.05
CA PHE A 7 -4.64 0.30 6.12
C PHE A 7 -5.43 -0.95 6.47
N VAL A 8 -6.76 -0.87 6.48
CA VAL A 8 -7.61 -2.04 6.71
C VAL A 8 -7.37 -3.08 5.62
N ALA A 9 -7.33 -2.66 4.36
CA ALA A 9 -7.06 -3.58 3.25
C ALA A 9 -5.67 -4.20 3.36
N LEU A 10 -4.65 -3.42 3.71
CA LEU A 10 -3.27 -3.88 3.82
C LEU A 10 -2.96 -4.63 5.12
N ALA A 11 -3.91 -4.72 6.04
CA ALA A 11 -3.74 -5.54 7.24
C ALA A 11 -3.66 -7.03 6.92
N ASP A 12 -4.26 -7.45 5.81
CA ASP A 12 -4.21 -8.84 5.37
C ASP A 12 -2.88 -9.12 4.65
N PRO A 13 -2.11 -10.15 5.06
CA PRO A 13 -0.81 -10.45 4.42
C PRO A 13 -0.90 -10.82 2.94
N THR A 14 -1.96 -11.51 2.54
CA THR A 14 -2.16 -11.90 1.14
C THR A 14 -2.41 -10.66 0.28
N ARG A 15 -3.20 -9.71 0.76
CA ARG A 15 -3.45 -8.46 0.04
C ARG A 15 -2.18 -7.65 -0.13
N ARG A 16 -1.32 -7.59 0.90
CA ARG A 16 -0.02 -6.91 0.78
C ARG A 16 0.84 -7.57 -0.30
N ARG A 17 0.86 -8.89 -0.36
CA ARG A 17 1.63 -9.61 -1.39
C ARG A 17 1.09 -9.36 -2.79
N ILE A 18 -0.22 -9.24 -2.94
CA ILE A 18 -0.82 -8.91 -4.23
C ILE A 18 -0.38 -7.50 -4.66
N VAL A 19 -0.42 -6.54 -3.76
CA VAL A 19 0.06 -5.17 -4.04
C VAL A 19 1.53 -5.19 -4.44
N GLU A 20 2.35 -5.93 -3.72
CA GLU A 20 3.78 -6.07 -4.03
C GLU A 20 4.00 -6.70 -5.42
N ALA A 21 3.22 -7.70 -5.77
CA ALA A 21 3.29 -8.31 -7.10
C ALA A 21 2.90 -7.32 -8.20
N LEU A 22 1.86 -6.51 -7.97
CA LEU A 22 1.42 -5.50 -8.92
C LEU A 22 2.39 -4.31 -9.00
N ALA A 23 3.23 -4.10 -8.00
CA ALA A 23 4.23 -3.05 -8.05
C ALA A 23 5.24 -3.28 -9.19
N ALA A 24 5.45 -4.54 -9.60
CA ALA A 24 6.32 -4.87 -10.72
C ALA A 24 5.67 -4.64 -12.08
N GLY A 25 4.34 -4.52 -12.12
CA GLY A 25 3.59 -4.28 -13.35
C GLY A 25 2.19 -4.86 -13.29
N PRO A 26 1.31 -4.49 -14.23
CA PRO A 26 -0.05 -5.01 -14.28
C PRO A 26 -0.10 -6.53 -14.46
N LEU A 27 -1.10 -7.17 -13.86
CA LEU A 27 -1.35 -8.60 -13.98
C LEU A 27 -2.83 -8.85 -14.19
N SER A 28 -3.16 -9.88 -14.97
CA SER A 28 -4.54 -10.34 -15.07
C SER A 28 -4.96 -11.06 -13.79
N SER A 29 -6.27 -11.18 -13.55
CA SER A 29 -6.80 -11.94 -12.43
C SER A 29 -6.31 -13.39 -12.45
N GLY A 30 -6.21 -14.00 -13.64
CA GLY A 30 -5.67 -15.35 -13.79
C GLY A 30 -4.20 -15.47 -13.43
N GLU A 31 -3.40 -14.49 -13.83
CA GLU A 31 -1.98 -14.44 -13.48
C GLU A 31 -1.78 -14.28 -11.98
N ILE A 32 -2.61 -13.48 -11.34
CA ILE A 32 -2.58 -13.31 -9.87
C ILE A 32 -2.95 -14.64 -9.19
N ALA A 33 -4.04 -15.28 -9.63
CA ALA A 33 -4.49 -16.56 -9.08
C ALA A 33 -3.41 -17.64 -9.19
N ALA A 34 -2.62 -17.63 -10.25
CA ALA A 34 -1.56 -18.61 -10.46
C ALA A 34 -0.38 -18.42 -9.51
N ARG A 35 -0.21 -17.26 -8.90
CA ARG A 35 0.92 -16.92 -8.02
C ARG A 35 0.68 -17.24 -6.54
N PHE A 36 -0.57 -17.46 -6.15
CA PHE A 36 -0.91 -17.61 -4.74
C PHE A 36 -1.59 -18.96 -4.49
N PRO A 37 -1.28 -19.64 -3.38
CA PRO A 37 -1.87 -20.94 -3.06
C PRO A 37 -3.27 -20.79 -2.42
N ILE A 38 -4.15 -20.04 -3.07
CA ILE A 38 -5.52 -19.79 -2.63
C ILE A 38 -6.47 -19.96 -3.82
N SER A 39 -7.75 -20.13 -3.53
CA SER A 39 -8.76 -20.33 -4.57
C SER A 39 -8.98 -19.06 -5.41
N ALA A 40 -9.44 -19.25 -6.65
CA ALA A 40 -9.80 -18.13 -7.50
C ALA A 40 -10.88 -17.22 -6.88
N PRO A 41 -11.93 -17.75 -6.22
CA PRO A 41 -12.86 -16.89 -5.49
C PRO A 41 -12.21 -16.06 -4.38
N ALA A 42 -11.24 -16.63 -3.66
CA ALA A 42 -10.52 -15.90 -2.62
C ALA A 42 -9.69 -14.76 -3.22
N VAL A 43 -9.02 -15.00 -4.33
CA VAL A 43 -8.30 -13.94 -5.08
C VAL A 43 -9.25 -12.83 -5.47
N SER A 44 -10.42 -13.16 -6.01
CA SER A 44 -11.43 -12.17 -6.40
C SER A 44 -11.87 -11.31 -5.23
N GLN A 45 -12.05 -11.91 -4.05
CA GLN A 45 -12.43 -11.15 -2.85
C GLN A 45 -11.33 -10.20 -2.39
N HIS A 46 -10.07 -10.64 -2.41
CA HIS A 46 -8.94 -9.78 -2.08
C HIS A 46 -8.82 -8.60 -3.05
N LEU A 47 -8.96 -8.87 -4.35
CA LEU A 47 -8.91 -7.82 -5.37
C LEU A 47 -10.04 -6.82 -5.22
N LYS A 48 -11.24 -7.30 -4.89
CA LYS A 48 -12.39 -6.42 -4.63
C LYS A 48 -12.12 -5.50 -3.44
N ALA A 49 -11.57 -6.04 -2.36
CA ALA A 49 -11.22 -5.25 -1.18
C ALA A 49 -10.16 -4.19 -1.49
N LEU A 50 -9.12 -4.56 -2.23
CA LEU A 50 -8.05 -3.64 -2.64
C LEU A 50 -8.59 -2.54 -3.56
N LYS A 51 -9.48 -2.89 -4.49
CA LYS A 51 -10.12 -1.92 -5.38
C LYS A 51 -10.99 -0.95 -4.60
N SER A 52 -11.80 -1.46 -3.67
CA SER A 52 -12.66 -0.63 -2.83
C SER A 52 -11.87 0.33 -1.96
N ALA A 53 -10.68 -0.08 -1.52
CA ALA A 53 -9.77 0.77 -0.74
C ALA A 53 -8.99 1.77 -1.60
N GLY A 54 -9.12 1.69 -2.93
CA GLY A 54 -8.42 2.61 -3.83
C GLY A 54 -6.95 2.32 -4.07
N LEU A 55 -6.50 1.11 -3.72
CA LEU A 55 -5.09 0.71 -3.88
C LEU A 55 -4.80 0.10 -5.23
N VAL A 56 -5.79 -0.49 -5.86
CA VAL A 56 -5.69 -1.06 -7.21
C VAL A 56 -6.85 -0.59 -8.07
N ARG A 57 -6.63 -0.61 -9.37
CA ARG A 57 -7.67 -0.35 -10.36
C ARG A 57 -7.69 -1.48 -11.38
N VAL A 58 -8.82 -1.63 -12.06
CA VAL A 58 -9.02 -2.70 -13.03
C VAL A 58 -9.41 -2.11 -14.37
N ARG A 59 -8.89 -2.69 -15.44
CA ARG A 59 -9.33 -2.39 -16.80
C ARG A 59 -9.60 -3.68 -17.54
N SER A 60 -10.46 -3.61 -18.55
CA SER A 60 -10.72 -4.76 -19.41
C SER A 60 -9.80 -4.70 -20.62
N GLU A 61 -9.21 -5.83 -20.96
CA GLU A 61 -8.38 -5.97 -22.14
C GLU A 61 -8.77 -7.28 -22.83
N ALA A 62 -9.49 -7.19 -23.94
CA ALA A 62 -10.18 -8.31 -24.57
C ALA A 62 -11.14 -8.96 -23.54
N GLN A 63 -10.96 -10.24 -23.24
CA GLN A 63 -11.79 -10.94 -22.24
C GLN A 63 -11.12 -11.02 -20.87
N ARG A 64 -9.98 -10.32 -20.69
CA ARG A 64 -9.20 -10.36 -19.47
C ARG A 64 -9.46 -9.13 -18.63
N ARG A 65 -9.42 -9.31 -17.32
CA ARG A 65 -9.43 -8.21 -16.35
C ARG A 65 -8.00 -8.00 -15.88
N ILE A 66 -7.48 -6.81 -16.15
CA ILE A 66 -6.11 -6.45 -15.81
C ILE A 66 -6.14 -5.53 -14.60
N TYR A 67 -5.44 -5.95 -13.56
CA TYR A 67 -5.30 -5.17 -12.32
C TYR A 67 -3.95 -4.49 -12.29
N GLU A 68 -3.93 -3.28 -11.79
CA GLU A 68 -2.69 -2.51 -11.63
C GLU A 68 -2.79 -1.64 -10.39
N ILE A 69 -1.65 -1.19 -9.91
CA ILE A 69 -1.59 -0.24 -8.79
C ILE A 69 -2.34 1.04 -9.18
N ASP A 70 -3.14 1.54 -8.26
CA ASP A 70 -3.72 2.88 -8.37
C ASP A 70 -2.74 3.85 -7.72
N PRO A 71 -2.08 4.71 -8.51
CA PRO A 71 -1.08 5.63 -7.97
C PRO A 71 -1.62 6.55 -6.89
N ASP A 72 -2.87 6.99 -7.02
CA ASP A 72 -3.47 7.93 -6.06
C ASP A 72 -3.61 7.31 -4.68
N GLY A 73 -4.01 6.03 -4.61
CA GLY A 73 -4.13 5.32 -3.34
C GLY A 73 -2.77 5.10 -2.67
N ILE A 74 -1.78 4.71 -3.44
CA ILE A 74 -0.42 4.51 -2.93
C ILE A 74 0.19 5.84 -2.48
N GLU A 75 0.00 6.90 -3.24
CA GLU A 75 0.49 8.25 -2.86
C GLU A 75 -0.13 8.73 -1.55
N ALA A 76 -1.40 8.43 -1.32
CA ALA A 76 -2.06 8.79 -0.06
C ALA A 76 -1.42 8.08 1.14
N VAL A 77 -1.11 6.79 1.00
CA VAL A 77 -0.43 6.02 2.06
C VAL A 77 0.98 6.55 2.28
N ALA A 78 1.73 6.76 1.20
CA ALA A 78 3.10 7.28 1.26
C ALA A 78 3.13 8.67 1.89
N GLY A 79 2.19 9.54 1.55
CA GLY A 79 2.10 10.88 2.11
C GLY A 79 1.82 10.88 3.60
N TRP A 80 0.97 9.98 4.07
CA TRP A 80 0.71 9.82 5.49
C TRP A 80 1.98 9.37 6.23
N ALA A 81 2.65 8.34 5.72
CA ALA A 81 3.88 7.83 6.33
C ALA A 81 4.99 8.87 6.32
N ASP A 82 5.12 9.62 5.25
CA ASP A 82 6.12 10.69 5.13
C ASP A 82 5.86 11.81 6.14
N GLY A 83 4.61 12.15 6.38
CA GLY A 83 4.23 13.13 7.40
C GLY A 83 4.67 12.71 8.79
N ILE A 84 4.46 11.44 9.14
CA ILE A 84 4.92 10.89 10.42
C ILE A 84 6.45 10.91 10.49
N ARG A 85 7.12 10.51 9.43
CA ARG A 85 8.58 10.50 9.35
C ARG A 85 9.16 11.90 9.59
N ARG A 86 8.61 12.92 8.95
CA ARG A 86 9.04 14.30 9.13
C ARG A 86 8.80 14.83 10.53
N TYR A 87 7.67 14.48 11.12
CA TYR A 87 7.35 14.85 12.50
C TYR A 87 8.39 14.26 13.47
N TRP A 88 8.71 12.97 13.33
CA TRP A 88 9.71 12.32 14.17
C TRP A 88 11.12 12.90 13.96
N ALA A 89 11.50 13.18 12.71
CA ALA A 89 12.80 13.77 12.40
C ALA A 89 12.97 15.13 13.10
N ALA A 90 11.92 15.96 13.06
CA ALA A 90 11.94 17.26 13.73
C ALA A 90 12.07 17.12 15.25
N ARG A 91 11.34 16.16 15.86
CA ARG A 91 11.43 15.92 17.29
C ARG A 91 12.81 15.42 17.72
N LEU A 92 13.39 14.50 16.96
CA LEU A 92 14.72 13.99 17.24
C LEU A 92 15.77 15.09 17.13
N ALA A 93 15.68 15.95 16.11
CA ALA A 93 16.58 17.10 15.98
C ALA A 93 16.47 18.05 17.16
N GLY A 94 15.26 18.29 17.65
CA GLY A 94 15.04 19.10 18.87
C GLY A 94 15.67 18.49 20.10
N LEU A 95 15.53 17.19 20.29
CA LEU A 95 16.15 16.48 21.43
C LEU A 95 17.67 16.51 21.35
N GLU A 96 18.23 16.29 20.16
CA GLU A 96 19.68 16.37 19.96
C GLU A 96 20.22 17.77 20.28
N ALA A 97 19.49 18.81 19.88
CA ALA A 97 19.86 20.19 20.20
C ALA A 97 19.86 20.45 21.71
N GLU A 98 18.87 19.95 22.45
CA GLU A 98 18.81 20.08 23.89
C GLU A 98 19.94 19.34 24.59
N LEU A 99 20.24 18.12 24.16
CA LEU A 99 21.34 17.34 24.72
C LEU A 99 22.68 18.01 24.45
N SER A 100 22.89 18.58 23.27
CA SER A 100 24.10 19.32 22.93
C SER A 100 24.28 20.55 23.83
N LYS A 101 23.19 21.26 24.16
CA LYS A 101 23.24 22.40 25.08
C LYS A 101 23.63 21.97 26.49
N GLU A 102 23.14 20.85 26.96
CA GLU A 102 23.49 20.31 28.27
C GLU A 102 24.96 19.91 28.35
N GLU A 103 25.46 19.27 27.30
CA GLU A 103 26.87 18.87 27.19
C GLU A 103 27.82 20.07 27.15
N ALA A 104 27.37 21.19 26.60
CA ALA A 104 28.18 22.39 26.44
C ALA A 104 28.32 23.20 27.73
N ARG A 105 27.62 22.86 28.79
CA ARG A 105 27.66 23.59 30.07
C ARG A 105 28.83 23.13 30.98
#